data_fd554df97bd0070920f2d94331845b98
#
_entry.id   fd554df97bd0070920f2d94331845b98
#
_cell.length_a   1.000
_cell.length_b   1.000
_cell.length_c   1.000
_cell.angle_alpha   90.00
_cell.angle_beta   90.00
_cell.angle_gamma   90.00
#
_symmetry.space_group_name_H-M   'P 1'
#
loop_
_entity.id
_entity.type
_entity.pdbx_description
1 polymer ?
#
loop_
_entity_poly.entity_id
_entity_poly.type
_entity_poly.pdbx_seq_one_letter_code
_entity_poly.pdbx_strand_id
1 'polypeptide(L)'
;DEMAVDLADVKSVFEYVQTLDPTPGSAFGDDNLFLPRPDLYLQLLDGHLPVKYNEWASPFVVFQKEYYEEMLQHDDEDVQQFLAAKKTEGEQLRSALAFRKELLLAAGELICSLQKGFFLEGRELEPLDVTRLAEDLAVPVTVMREEILEKMIETDRGTFLLHQLCGE
;
A
#
# COMPACT_ATOMS: atom_id res chain seq x y z
N ASP A 1 25.25 -42.95 -11.92
CA ASP A 1 26.71 -42.64 -11.89
C ASP A 1 27.04 -42.16 -10.50
N GLU A 2 27.59 -43.05 -9.67
CA GLU A 2 28.15 -42.67 -8.39
C GLU A 2 29.43 -41.88 -8.68
N MET A 3 29.45 -40.61 -8.24
CA MET A 3 30.69 -39.82 -8.26
C MET A 3 31.66 -40.48 -7.28
N ALA A 4 32.77 -41.02 -7.79
CA ALA A 4 33.87 -41.56 -7.00
C ALA A 4 34.63 -40.40 -6.32
N VAL A 5 34.05 -39.84 -5.27
CA VAL A 5 34.63 -38.77 -4.45
C VAL A 5 35.14 -39.38 -3.16
N ASP A 6 36.38 -39.07 -2.78
CA ASP A 6 36.97 -39.58 -1.54
C ASP A 6 36.24 -38.98 -0.32
N LEU A 7 36.06 -39.78 0.73
CA LEU A 7 35.42 -39.39 1.97
C LEU A 7 36.15 -38.18 2.62
N ALA A 8 37.43 -38.05 2.43
CA ALA A 8 38.23 -36.93 2.90
C ALA A 8 37.85 -35.62 2.19
N ASP A 9 37.61 -35.68 0.88
CA ASP A 9 37.17 -34.53 0.09
C ASP A 9 35.78 -34.10 0.47
N VAL A 10 34.85 -35.03 0.69
CA VAL A 10 33.47 -34.73 1.18
C VAL A 10 33.52 -34.02 2.52
N LYS A 11 34.41 -34.49 3.43
CA LYS A 11 34.56 -33.86 4.76
C LYS A 11 35.08 -32.41 4.66
N SER A 12 36.11 -32.20 3.83
CA SER A 12 36.69 -30.87 3.65
C SER A 12 35.69 -29.87 3.02
N VAL A 13 34.87 -30.33 2.07
CA VAL A 13 33.82 -29.53 1.46
C VAL A 13 32.69 -29.20 2.49
N PHE A 14 32.36 -30.20 3.32
CA PHE A 14 31.35 -30.00 4.37
C PHE A 14 31.83 -28.98 5.43
N GLU A 15 33.07 -29.08 5.87
CA GLU A 15 33.69 -28.11 6.77
C GLU A 15 33.73 -26.71 6.16
N TYR A 16 34.07 -26.61 4.86
CA TYR A 16 34.06 -25.34 4.14
C TYR A 16 32.63 -24.74 4.06
N VAL A 17 31.62 -25.54 3.73
CA VAL A 17 30.19 -25.07 3.69
C VAL A 17 29.75 -24.59 5.06
N GLN A 18 30.17 -25.22 6.16
CA GLN A 18 29.84 -24.77 7.51
C GLN A 18 30.47 -23.41 7.88
N THR A 19 31.54 -23.00 7.20
CA THR A 19 32.14 -21.67 7.41
C THR A 19 31.45 -20.55 6.64
N LEU A 20 30.57 -20.90 5.68
CA LEU A 20 29.86 -19.92 4.88
C LEU A 20 28.74 -19.31 5.71
N ASP A 21 28.59 -18.00 5.61
CA ASP A 21 27.45 -17.30 6.19
C ASP A 21 26.17 -17.64 5.40
N PRO A 22 25.14 -18.24 6.03
CA PRO A 22 23.88 -18.56 5.36
C PRO A 22 23.11 -17.31 4.91
N THR A 23 23.44 -16.13 5.46
CA THR A 23 22.80 -14.85 5.15
C THR A 23 23.82 -13.76 4.88
N PRO A 24 24.63 -13.86 3.80
CA PRO A 24 25.76 -12.96 3.56
C PRO A 24 25.37 -11.48 3.37
N GLY A 25 24.07 -11.20 3.15
CA GLY A 25 23.53 -9.85 3.08
C GLY A 25 23.16 -9.24 4.43
N SER A 26 23.07 -10.03 5.50
CA SER A 26 22.61 -9.55 6.81
C SER A 26 23.55 -8.49 7.45
N ALA A 27 24.85 -8.54 7.11
CA ALA A 27 25.82 -7.55 7.55
C ALA A 27 25.67 -6.17 6.88
N PHE A 28 24.89 -6.08 5.80
CA PHE A 28 24.68 -4.86 5.01
C PHE A 28 23.24 -4.33 5.09
N GLY A 29 22.35 -5.02 5.77
CA GLY A 29 20.96 -4.63 5.96
C GLY A 29 20.61 -4.55 7.44
N ASP A 30 19.90 -3.53 7.84
CA ASP A 30 19.15 -3.57 9.09
C ASP A 30 18.08 -4.65 8.96
N ASP A 31 18.10 -5.64 9.86
CA ASP A 31 17.09 -6.73 9.93
C ASP A 31 15.63 -6.24 10.12
N ASN A 32 15.44 -4.93 10.22
CA ASN A 32 14.18 -4.23 10.38
C ASN A 32 13.82 -3.31 9.21
N LEU A 33 14.35 -3.53 8.01
CA LEU A 33 13.80 -2.88 6.81
C LEU A 33 12.39 -3.42 6.54
N PHE A 34 11.47 -2.99 7.39
CA PHE A 34 10.05 -3.08 7.10
C PHE A 34 9.81 -2.11 5.93
N LEU A 35 9.95 -2.62 4.71
CA LEU A 35 9.56 -1.85 3.53
C LEU A 35 8.05 -1.67 3.61
N PRO A 36 7.57 -0.47 3.94
CA PRO A 36 6.14 -0.25 4.01
C PRO A 36 5.55 -0.51 2.63
N ARG A 37 4.40 -1.18 2.60
CA ARG A 37 3.70 -1.44 1.34
C ARG A 37 3.14 -0.13 0.82
N PRO A 38 3.40 0.22 -0.45
CA PRO A 38 2.85 1.44 -1.02
C PRO A 38 1.32 1.37 -1.11
N ASP A 39 0.66 2.50 -0.90
CA ASP A 39 -0.80 2.63 -1.05
C ASP A 39 -1.20 2.75 -2.53
N LEU A 40 -0.32 3.31 -3.34
CA LEU A 40 -0.53 3.59 -4.76
C LEU A 40 0.64 3.10 -5.62
N TYR A 41 0.34 2.79 -6.86
CA TYR A 41 1.32 2.48 -7.91
C TYR A 41 1.14 3.43 -9.08
N LEU A 42 2.23 4.06 -9.53
CA LEU A 42 2.28 4.81 -10.78
C LEU A 42 2.98 3.95 -11.83
N GLN A 43 2.33 3.75 -12.96
CA GLN A 43 2.90 3.05 -14.11
C GLN A 43 3.08 4.02 -15.27
N LEU A 44 4.26 4.00 -15.90
CA LEU A 44 4.46 4.75 -17.14
C LEU A 44 4.04 3.88 -18.33
N LEU A 45 2.97 4.27 -19.02
CA LEU A 45 2.43 3.57 -20.18
C LEU A 45 2.22 4.55 -21.33
N ASP A 46 3.00 4.41 -22.39
CA ASP A 46 2.86 5.20 -23.62
C ASP A 46 2.72 6.73 -23.40
N GLY A 47 3.48 7.28 -22.44
CA GLY A 47 3.43 8.70 -22.08
C GLY A 47 2.24 9.11 -21.19
N HIS A 48 1.48 8.13 -20.72
CA HIS A 48 0.44 8.30 -19.70
C HIS A 48 0.95 7.86 -18.33
N LEU A 49 0.38 8.43 -17.29
CA LEU A 49 0.73 8.20 -15.89
C LEU A 49 -0.47 7.64 -15.10
N PRO A 50 -0.97 6.43 -15.44
CA PRO A 50 -2.08 5.83 -14.70
C PRO A 50 -1.65 5.49 -13.28
N VAL A 51 -2.44 5.95 -12.29
CA VAL A 51 -2.28 5.60 -10.89
C VAL A 51 -3.23 4.44 -10.55
N LYS A 52 -2.72 3.45 -9.82
CA LYS A 52 -3.49 2.30 -9.35
C LYS A 52 -3.45 2.22 -7.83
N TYR A 53 -4.55 1.85 -7.24
CA TYR A 53 -4.65 1.61 -5.81
C TYR A 53 -4.13 0.21 -5.45
N ASN A 54 -3.38 0.11 -4.36
CA ASN A 54 -2.93 -1.17 -3.83
C ASN A 54 -4.00 -1.78 -2.91
N GLU A 55 -4.78 -2.69 -3.45
CA GLU A 55 -5.83 -3.40 -2.68
C GLU A 55 -5.27 -4.18 -1.47
N TRP A 56 -3.99 -4.60 -1.53
CA TRP A 56 -3.35 -5.34 -0.45
C TRP A 56 -2.85 -4.49 0.71
N ALA A 57 -2.73 -3.17 0.50
CA ALA A 57 -2.36 -2.21 1.55
C ALA A 57 -3.58 -1.71 2.34
N SER A 58 -4.79 -2.01 1.88
CA SER A 58 -6.02 -1.52 2.48
C SER A 58 -6.71 -2.57 3.36
N PRO A 59 -7.27 -2.17 4.49
CA PRO A 59 -8.18 -3.03 5.23
C PRO A 59 -9.43 -3.31 4.40
N PHE A 60 -9.98 -4.50 4.55
CA PHE A 60 -11.25 -4.89 3.93
C PHE A 60 -12.25 -5.38 4.98
N VAL A 61 -13.52 -5.18 4.71
CA VAL A 61 -14.61 -5.60 5.58
C VAL A 61 -15.36 -6.76 4.92
N VAL A 62 -15.39 -7.90 5.61
CA VAL A 62 -16.17 -9.06 5.19
C VAL A 62 -17.46 -9.10 6.01
N PHE A 63 -18.57 -9.11 5.32
CA PHE A 63 -19.88 -9.34 5.93
C PHE A 63 -20.24 -10.82 5.84
N GLN A 64 -20.38 -11.48 6.99
CA GLN A 64 -20.77 -12.90 7.07
C GLN A 64 -22.28 -13.03 6.87
N LYS A 65 -22.71 -13.04 5.61
CA LYS A 65 -24.10 -13.02 5.23
C LYS A 65 -24.90 -14.23 5.78
N GLU A 66 -24.32 -15.42 5.70
CA GLU A 66 -24.96 -16.67 6.17
C GLU A 66 -25.24 -16.61 7.67
N TYR A 67 -24.25 -16.21 8.46
CA TYR A 67 -24.43 -16.02 9.91
C TYR A 67 -25.48 -14.98 10.25
N TYR A 68 -25.50 -13.88 9.50
CA TYR A 68 -26.51 -12.81 9.67
C TYR A 68 -27.91 -13.31 9.37
N GLU A 69 -28.12 -14.06 8.29
CA GLU A 69 -29.41 -14.64 7.89
C GLU A 69 -29.87 -15.70 8.90
N GLU A 70 -28.96 -16.51 9.45
CA GLU A 70 -29.27 -17.48 10.51
C GLU A 70 -29.76 -16.77 11.80
N MET A 71 -29.03 -15.72 12.22
CA MET A 71 -29.39 -14.97 13.41
C MET A 71 -30.73 -14.22 13.28
N LEU A 72 -31.10 -13.79 12.07
CA LEU A 72 -32.40 -13.16 11.82
C LEU A 72 -33.61 -14.09 12.03
N GLN A 73 -33.39 -15.41 12.05
CA GLN A 73 -34.46 -16.39 12.31
C GLN A 73 -34.86 -16.46 13.79
N HIS A 74 -34.11 -15.84 14.69
CA HIS A 74 -34.47 -15.73 16.09
C HIS A 74 -35.53 -14.64 16.29
N ASP A 75 -36.62 -14.99 16.96
CA ASP A 75 -37.74 -14.07 17.26
C ASP A 75 -37.46 -13.11 18.45
N ASP A 76 -36.19 -12.91 18.80
CA ASP A 76 -35.76 -12.00 19.86
C ASP A 76 -35.56 -10.59 19.31
N GLU A 77 -36.36 -9.63 19.79
CA GLU A 77 -36.37 -8.25 19.34
C GLU A 77 -35.02 -7.55 19.62
N ASP A 78 -34.35 -7.86 20.74
CA ASP A 78 -33.05 -7.30 21.10
C ASP A 78 -31.98 -7.78 20.13
N VAL A 79 -32.03 -9.06 19.72
CA VAL A 79 -31.12 -9.64 18.73
C VAL A 79 -31.32 -8.98 17.36
N GLN A 80 -32.55 -8.78 16.94
CA GLN A 80 -32.85 -8.13 15.65
C GLN A 80 -32.40 -6.67 15.62
N GLN A 81 -32.59 -5.91 16.69
CA GLN A 81 -32.08 -4.54 16.80
C GLN A 81 -30.56 -4.49 16.77
N PHE A 82 -29.90 -5.39 17.50
CA PHE A 82 -28.44 -5.50 17.48
C PHE A 82 -27.91 -5.78 16.08
N LEU A 83 -28.50 -6.75 15.39
CA LEU A 83 -28.11 -7.11 14.03
C LEU A 83 -28.29 -5.97 13.02
N ALA A 84 -29.41 -5.24 13.14
CA ALA A 84 -29.67 -4.08 12.29
C ALA A 84 -28.64 -2.96 12.51
N ALA A 85 -28.28 -2.69 13.78
CA ALA A 85 -27.24 -1.73 14.11
C ALA A 85 -25.87 -2.14 13.53
N LYS A 86 -25.48 -3.42 13.70
CA LYS A 86 -24.20 -3.94 13.19
C LYS A 86 -24.13 -3.95 11.66
N LYS A 87 -25.24 -4.22 10.99
CA LYS A 87 -25.31 -4.10 9.53
C LYS A 87 -25.07 -2.66 9.08
N THR A 88 -25.73 -1.70 9.73
CA THR A 88 -25.56 -0.27 9.43
C THR A 88 -24.12 0.20 9.66
N GLU A 89 -23.50 -0.18 10.79
CA GLU A 89 -22.09 0.11 11.07
C GLU A 89 -21.16 -0.46 9.98
N GLY A 90 -21.40 -1.72 9.58
CA GLY A 90 -20.62 -2.38 8.53
C GLY A 90 -20.75 -1.71 7.16
N GLU A 91 -21.97 -1.24 6.81
CA GLU A 91 -22.23 -0.50 5.58
C GLU A 91 -21.56 0.88 5.60
N GLN A 92 -21.59 1.59 6.73
CA GLN A 92 -20.91 2.87 6.92
C GLN A 92 -19.39 2.72 6.79
N LEU A 93 -18.81 1.70 7.43
CA LEU A 93 -17.37 1.42 7.34
C LEU A 93 -16.96 1.08 5.91
N ARG A 94 -17.73 0.27 5.20
CA ARG A 94 -17.47 -0.04 3.79
C ARG A 94 -17.52 1.21 2.91
N SER A 95 -18.49 2.07 3.14
CA SER A 95 -18.62 3.34 2.41
C SER A 95 -17.43 4.28 2.68
N ALA A 96 -16.98 4.35 3.94
CA ALA A 96 -15.81 5.14 4.31
C ALA A 96 -14.52 4.62 3.66
N LEU A 97 -14.33 3.29 3.60
CA LEU A 97 -13.18 2.69 2.91
C LEU A 97 -13.22 2.92 1.40
N ALA A 98 -14.38 2.84 0.78
CA ALA A 98 -14.56 3.15 -0.63
C ALA A 98 -14.22 4.63 -0.93
N PHE A 99 -14.75 5.55 -0.12
CA PHE A 99 -14.44 6.98 -0.23
C PHE A 99 -12.93 7.26 -0.04
N ARG A 100 -12.29 6.63 0.96
CA ARG A 100 -10.83 6.74 1.16
C ARG A 100 -10.06 6.31 -0.08
N LYS A 101 -10.44 5.18 -0.68
CA LYS A 101 -9.81 4.67 -1.90
C LYS A 101 -9.94 5.65 -3.07
N GLU A 102 -11.15 6.15 -3.33
CA GLU A 102 -11.41 7.13 -4.39
C GLU A 102 -10.62 8.42 -4.18
N LEU A 103 -10.57 8.91 -2.93
CA LEU A 103 -9.83 10.12 -2.58
C LEU A 103 -8.32 9.95 -2.78
N LEU A 104 -7.74 8.82 -2.36
CA LEU A 104 -6.31 8.54 -2.55
C LEU A 104 -5.95 8.41 -4.03
N LEU A 105 -6.80 7.76 -4.84
CA LEU A 105 -6.61 7.69 -6.29
C LEU A 105 -6.64 9.07 -6.91
N ALA A 106 -7.67 9.86 -6.62
CA ALA A 106 -7.80 11.21 -7.14
C ALA A 106 -6.61 12.11 -6.76
N ALA A 107 -6.14 12.03 -5.52
CA ALA A 107 -4.97 12.76 -5.06
C ALA A 107 -3.68 12.33 -5.78
N GLY A 108 -3.46 11.03 -5.90
CA GLY A 108 -2.32 10.48 -6.63
C GLY A 108 -2.32 10.89 -8.11
N GLU A 109 -3.47 10.78 -8.78
CA GLU A 109 -3.63 11.20 -10.17
C GLU A 109 -3.38 12.70 -10.37
N LEU A 110 -3.93 13.55 -9.48
CA LEU A 110 -3.75 14.99 -9.53
C LEU A 110 -2.27 15.35 -9.34
N ILE A 111 -1.61 14.86 -8.29
CA ILE A 111 -0.20 15.13 -8.01
C ILE A 111 0.68 14.65 -9.16
N CYS A 112 0.50 13.40 -9.63
CA CYS A 112 1.29 12.86 -10.74
C CYS A 112 1.08 13.63 -12.05
N SER A 113 -0.14 14.11 -12.30
CA SER A 113 -0.44 14.93 -13.49
C SER A 113 0.26 16.28 -13.46
N LEU A 114 0.34 16.91 -12.27
CA LEU A 114 1.04 18.18 -12.07
C LEU A 114 2.56 17.99 -12.15
N GLN A 115 3.08 16.84 -11.73
CA GLN A 115 4.51 16.47 -11.78
C GLN A 115 4.88 15.73 -13.08
N LYS A 116 4.11 15.88 -14.13
CA LYS A 116 4.34 15.19 -15.41
C LYS A 116 5.74 15.40 -15.97
N GLY A 117 6.30 16.59 -15.84
CA GLY A 117 7.66 16.91 -16.24
C GLY A 117 8.72 16.09 -15.50
N PHE A 118 8.52 15.86 -14.20
CA PHE A 118 9.39 15.00 -13.41
C PHE A 118 9.35 13.56 -13.93
N PHE A 119 8.19 12.96 -14.08
CA PHE A 119 8.07 11.55 -14.44
C PHE A 119 8.46 11.24 -15.89
N LEU A 120 8.08 12.08 -16.86
CA LEU A 120 8.31 11.83 -18.28
C LEU A 120 9.63 12.39 -18.81
N GLU A 121 10.04 13.58 -18.33
CA GLU A 121 11.16 14.32 -18.94
C GLU A 121 12.39 14.39 -18.01
N GLY A 122 12.27 13.91 -16.77
CA GLY A 122 13.38 13.94 -15.80
C GLY A 122 13.66 15.34 -15.25
N ARG A 123 12.69 16.24 -15.29
CA ARG A 123 12.81 17.58 -14.68
C ARG A 123 12.84 17.48 -13.16
N GLU A 124 13.20 18.56 -12.51
CA GLU A 124 13.05 18.71 -11.07
C GLU A 124 11.55 18.79 -10.71
N LEU A 125 11.24 18.45 -9.45
CA LEU A 125 9.87 18.56 -8.92
C LEU A 125 9.46 20.03 -8.86
N GLU A 126 8.23 20.30 -9.28
CA GLU A 126 7.63 21.63 -9.14
C GLU A 126 6.96 21.75 -7.78
N PRO A 127 7.17 22.84 -7.02
CA PRO A 127 6.51 23.03 -5.73
C PRO A 127 5.00 23.17 -5.95
N LEU A 128 4.21 22.34 -5.26
CA LEU A 128 2.75 22.33 -5.33
C LEU A 128 2.14 22.98 -4.08
N ASP A 129 1.13 23.83 -4.27
CA ASP A 129 0.38 24.40 -3.15
C ASP A 129 -0.63 23.38 -2.62
N VAL A 130 -0.36 22.88 -1.41
CA VAL A 130 -1.20 21.91 -0.72
C VAL A 130 -2.62 22.45 -0.46
N THR A 131 -2.76 23.75 -0.25
CA THR A 131 -4.09 24.37 -0.06
C THR A 131 -4.93 24.24 -1.32
N ARG A 132 -4.33 24.51 -2.47
CA ARG A 132 -4.98 24.37 -3.76
C ARG A 132 -5.32 22.92 -4.08
N LEU A 133 -4.41 21.99 -3.79
CA LEU A 133 -4.69 20.55 -3.95
C LEU A 133 -5.91 20.09 -3.10
N ALA A 134 -6.01 20.60 -1.87
CA ALA A 134 -7.13 20.32 -0.99
C ALA A 134 -8.45 20.90 -1.51
N GLU A 135 -8.42 22.11 -2.08
CA GLU A 135 -9.58 22.74 -2.74
C GLU A 135 -10.04 21.96 -3.97
N ASP A 136 -9.10 21.55 -4.83
CA ASP A 136 -9.38 20.77 -6.06
C ASP A 136 -10.01 19.41 -5.74
N LEU A 137 -9.63 18.80 -4.60
CA LEU A 137 -10.17 17.53 -4.11
C LEU A 137 -11.39 17.69 -3.18
N ALA A 138 -11.80 18.92 -2.90
CA ALA A 138 -12.91 19.26 -1.98
C ALA A 138 -12.76 18.65 -0.58
N VAL A 139 -11.53 18.65 -0.04
CA VAL A 139 -11.21 18.14 1.30
C VAL A 139 -10.60 19.23 2.18
N PRO A 140 -10.73 19.14 3.52
CA PRO A 140 -10.01 20.03 4.43
C PRO A 140 -8.49 19.89 4.25
N VAL A 141 -7.76 21.02 4.35
CA VAL A 141 -6.28 21.03 4.23
C VAL A 141 -5.62 20.12 5.28
N THR A 142 -6.20 20.02 6.49
CA THR A 142 -5.73 19.10 7.54
C THR A 142 -5.79 17.64 7.10
N VAL A 143 -6.89 17.21 6.47
CA VAL A 143 -7.04 15.86 5.91
C VAL A 143 -6.02 15.62 4.79
N MET A 144 -5.81 16.63 3.93
CA MET A 144 -4.81 16.54 2.87
C MET A 144 -3.41 16.29 3.48
N ARG A 145 -2.97 17.08 4.45
CA ARG A 145 -1.66 16.98 5.06
C ARG A 145 -1.46 15.71 5.88
N GLU A 146 -2.39 15.40 6.77
CA GLU A 146 -2.20 14.36 7.79
C GLU A 146 -2.57 12.97 7.27
N GLU A 147 -3.51 12.86 6.34
CA GLU A 147 -4.04 11.56 5.91
C GLU A 147 -3.65 11.19 4.48
N ILE A 148 -3.56 12.16 3.57
CA ILE A 148 -3.31 11.89 2.15
C ILE A 148 -1.82 11.96 1.84
N LEU A 149 -1.16 13.07 2.19
CA LEU A 149 0.24 13.31 1.83
C LEU A 149 1.23 12.36 2.54
N GLU A 150 0.82 11.71 3.63
CA GLU A 150 1.58 10.66 4.34
C GLU A 150 1.49 9.28 3.67
N LYS A 151 0.76 9.15 2.56
CA LYS A 151 0.64 7.89 1.84
C LYS A 151 1.75 7.71 0.82
N MET A 152 2.06 6.45 0.56
CA MET A 152 3.18 6.07 -0.30
C MET A 152 2.71 5.72 -1.70
N ILE A 153 3.49 6.17 -2.68
CA ILE A 153 3.34 5.79 -4.08
C ILE A 153 4.63 5.17 -4.60
N GLU A 154 4.54 3.99 -5.19
CA GLU A 154 5.63 3.34 -5.90
C GLU A 154 5.59 3.73 -7.36
N THR A 155 6.74 4.11 -7.91
CA THR A 155 6.91 4.58 -9.29
C THR A 155 8.14 3.93 -9.91
N ASP A 156 8.33 4.03 -11.20
CA ASP A 156 9.54 3.59 -11.91
C ASP A 156 10.82 4.32 -11.44
N ARG A 157 10.67 5.44 -10.74
CA ARG A 157 11.78 6.24 -10.18
C ARG A 157 12.06 5.95 -8.70
N GLY A 158 11.27 5.09 -8.07
CA GLY A 158 11.35 4.75 -6.66
C GLY A 158 10.03 4.95 -5.93
N THR A 159 10.08 4.74 -4.62
CA THR A 159 8.92 4.90 -3.73
C THR A 159 9.00 6.25 -3.02
N PHE A 160 7.94 7.01 -3.07
CA PHE A 160 7.83 8.36 -2.50
C PHE A 160 6.64 8.44 -1.55
N LEU A 161 6.75 9.28 -0.52
CA LEU A 161 5.57 9.81 0.15
C LEU A 161 4.97 10.90 -0.75
N LEU A 162 3.64 11.05 -0.77
CA LEU A 162 2.99 12.02 -1.65
C LEU A 162 3.45 13.46 -1.36
N HIS A 163 3.78 13.80 -0.10
CA HIS A 163 4.31 15.13 0.24
C HIS A 163 5.67 15.41 -0.43
N GLN A 164 6.53 14.39 -0.58
CA GLN A 164 7.81 14.55 -1.27
C GLN A 164 7.62 14.94 -2.75
N LEU A 165 6.54 14.46 -3.37
CA LEU A 165 6.17 14.86 -4.73
C LEU A 165 5.56 16.27 -4.81
N CYS A 166 5.22 16.87 -3.67
CA CYS A 166 4.77 18.28 -3.61
C CYS A 166 5.93 19.26 -3.49
N GLY A 167 7.19 18.80 -3.37
CA GLY A 167 8.36 19.66 -3.26
C GLY A 167 8.57 20.23 -1.85
N GLU A 168 7.98 19.58 -0.83
CA GLU A 168 8.20 19.87 0.60
C GLU A 168 9.25 18.93 1.20
#